data_4ff128d9c6a1c05a4a3527924b8ae2d6
#
_entry.id   4ff128d9c6a1c05a4a3527924b8ae2d6
#
_cell.length_a   1.000
_cell.length_b   1.000
_cell.length_c   1.000
_cell.angle_alpha   90.00
_cell.angle_beta   90.00
_cell.angle_gamma   90.00
#
_symmetry.space_group_name_H-M   'P 1'
#
loop_
_entity.id
_entity.type
_entity.pdbx_description
1 polymer ?
#
loop_
_entity_poly.entity_id
_entity_poly.type
_entity_poly.pdbx_seq_one_letter_code
_entity_poly.pdbx_strand_id
1 'polypeptide(L)'
;MKIAILSCFYPYRGGIAQFNAYLANELSREHTVHAFNFSRQYPGFLFPGKTQYVTEDDDAIQVPSERLLDSVNPINWVLSAKKIRKWDPDILIVRYWTSYLAPSLGFVCKHMKKGCRVLAITDNVIPHEKHFFDSLFTRYFLGGVDGCVTLCERVGKDLDELDRKMPHTTLEHPVYTHFGARMPKEEAEDILGLPHGGRNILFFGLIREYKGLDILIKAFSLLGDEYRLIIAGEPYGSFAKYQELIDRTPAKERIHCFTEYIKDSDVKKFFSAADVSVLPYRSATQSGISTVSNHFEVPMIVTAVGGLPETIGRKGTGVVCPDSQPETVANAIDSFFTDANLREDCIANIRKENQRRSWTTFCTDFIEYAKSLDK
;
A
#
# COMPACT_ATOMS: atom_id res chain seq x y z
N MET A 1 22.12 -17.06 5.45
CA MET A 1 22.36 -15.80 6.18
C MET A 1 21.35 -15.65 7.31
N LYS A 2 21.69 -14.86 8.33
CA LYS A 2 20.78 -14.47 9.41
C LYS A 2 20.18 -13.11 9.09
N ILE A 3 18.88 -13.06 8.91
CA ILE A 3 18.17 -11.84 8.51
C ILE A 3 17.19 -11.42 9.61
N ALA A 4 17.40 -10.25 10.19
CA ALA A 4 16.46 -9.63 11.12
C ALA A 4 15.53 -8.71 10.34
N ILE A 5 14.22 -8.75 10.62
CA ILE A 5 13.24 -7.81 10.07
C ILE A 5 12.62 -7.05 11.24
N LEU A 6 12.84 -5.74 11.31
CA LEU A 6 12.25 -4.86 12.31
C LEU A 6 11.14 -4.02 11.66
N SER A 7 9.89 -4.40 11.91
CA SER A 7 8.72 -3.72 11.36
C SER A 7 7.44 -4.10 12.12
N CYS A 8 6.27 -3.74 11.56
CA CYS A 8 5.00 -4.23 12.09
C CYS A 8 4.64 -5.59 11.47
N PHE A 9 4.18 -6.50 12.34
CA PHE A 9 3.67 -7.83 12.05
C PHE A 9 2.37 -8.03 12.82
N TYR A 10 1.72 -9.17 12.67
CA TYR A 10 0.62 -9.55 13.56
C TYR A 10 0.97 -9.25 15.03
N PRO A 11 0.10 -8.64 15.85
CA PRO A 11 -1.31 -8.35 15.60
C PRO A 11 -1.62 -6.99 14.94
N TYR A 12 -0.64 -6.29 14.38
CA TYR A 12 -0.92 -5.04 13.64
C TYR A 12 -1.59 -5.37 12.31
N ARG A 13 -2.62 -4.56 11.94
CA ARG A 13 -3.36 -4.72 10.69
C ARG A 13 -2.79 -3.88 9.54
N GLY A 14 -3.14 -4.23 8.32
CA GLY A 14 -2.91 -3.44 7.11
C GLY A 14 -1.79 -3.94 6.21
N GLY A 15 -1.71 -3.34 5.02
CA GLY A 15 -0.85 -3.82 3.92
C GLY A 15 0.64 -3.91 4.25
N ILE A 16 1.15 -3.06 5.16
CA ILE A 16 2.56 -3.12 5.58
C ILE A 16 2.82 -4.40 6.38
N ALA A 17 1.94 -4.74 7.33
CA ALA A 17 2.08 -5.96 8.12
C ALA A 17 1.99 -7.22 7.26
N GLN A 18 1.06 -7.23 6.30
CA GLN A 18 0.91 -8.33 5.32
C GLN A 18 2.16 -8.47 4.43
N PHE A 19 2.65 -7.35 3.87
CA PHE A 19 3.88 -7.37 3.08
C PHE A 19 5.05 -7.96 3.86
N ASN A 20 5.24 -7.51 5.11
CA ASN A 20 6.32 -7.98 5.96
C ASN A 20 6.20 -9.48 6.28
N ALA A 21 4.96 -9.97 6.46
CA ALA A 21 4.71 -11.39 6.67
C ALA A 21 5.08 -12.23 5.44
N TYR A 22 4.71 -11.80 4.24
CA TYR A 22 5.12 -12.44 2.99
C TYR A 22 6.64 -12.43 2.81
N LEU A 23 7.27 -11.26 3.03
CA LEU A 23 8.72 -11.11 2.93
C LEU A 23 9.43 -12.07 3.90
N ALA A 24 8.98 -12.12 5.16
CA ALA A 24 9.56 -13.01 6.16
C ALA A 24 9.41 -14.48 5.79
N ASN A 25 8.22 -14.89 5.34
CA ASN A 25 7.95 -16.26 4.93
C ASN A 25 8.80 -16.67 3.72
N GLU A 26 8.89 -15.82 2.69
CA GLU A 26 9.68 -16.13 1.50
C GLU A 26 11.18 -16.20 1.81
N LEU A 27 11.72 -15.22 2.54
CA LEU A 27 13.13 -15.24 2.96
C LEU A 27 13.45 -16.44 3.86
N SER A 28 12.49 -16.93 4.65
CA SER A 28 12.68 -18.09 5.54
C SER A 28 12.88 -19.40 4.81
N ARG A 29 12.59 -19.47 3.49
CA ARG A 29 12.83 -20.68 2.68
C ARG A 29 14.32 -20.99 2.52
N GLU A 30 15.15 -19.95 2.49
CA GLU A 30 16.60 -20.09 2.22
C GLU A 30 17.47 -19.48 3.32
N HIS A 31 16.90 -18.73 4.27
CA HIS A 31 17.64 -17.97 5.27
C HIS A 31 17.07 -18.18 6.68
N THR A 32 17.87 -17.92 7.70
CA THR A 32 17.40 -17.87 9.08
C THR A 32 16.81 -16.47 9.35
N VAL A 33 15.49 -16.37 9.41
CA VAL A 33 14.80 -15.09 9.57
C VAL A 33 14.27 -14.95 11.00
N HIS A 34 14.40 -13.74 11.58
CA HIS A 34 13.77 -13.38 12.84
C HIS A 34 13.02 -12.06 12.70
N ALA A 35 11.72 -12.09 12.98
CA ALA A 35 10.87 -10.91 12.94
C ALA A 35 10.80 -10.22 14.30
N PHE A 36 11.27 -8.98 14.39
CA PHE A 36 11.10 -8.08 15.52
C PHE A 36 9.96 -7.12 15.23
N ASN A 37 8.99 -7.08 16.13
CA ASN A 37 7.77 -6.32 15.99
C ASN A 37 7.75 -5.11 16.93
N PHE A 38 6.88 -4.16 16.68
CA PHE A 38 6.61 -3.12 17.65
C PHE A 38 5.89 -3.69 18.89
N SER A 39 6.35 -3.35 20.07
CA SER A 39 5.55 -3.46 21.30
C SER A 39 4.49 -2.37 21.37
N ARG A 40 4.84 -1.15 20.86
CA ARG A 40 3.94 -0.03 20.62
C ARG A 40 4.37 0.69 19.35
N GLN A 41 3.53 0.64 18.30
CA GLN A 41 3.78 1.33 17.03
C GLN A 41 3.38 2.80 17.11
N TYR A 42 2.13 3.06 17.52
CA TYR A 42 1.60 4.40 17.78
C TYR A 42 0.95 4.46 19.16
N PRO A 43 1.04 5.60 19.89
CA PRO A 43 0.12 5.90 20.96
C PRO A 43 -1.32 5.87 20.46
N GLY A 44 -2.26 5.34 21.27
CA GLY A 44 -3.65 5.16 20.82
C GLY A 44 -4.33 6.44 20.31
N PHE A 45 -4.00 7.59 20.90
CA PHE A 45 -4.56 8.89 20.52
C PHE A 45 -3.98 9.47 19.20
N LEU A 46 -2.85 8.93 18.72
CA LEU A 46 -2.25 9.31 17.42
C LEU A 46 -2.67 8.38 16.28
N PHE A 47 -3.31 7.26 16.60
CA PHE A 47 -3.77 6.35 15.55
C PHE A 47 -5.11 6.83 15.01
N PRO A 48 -5.19 7.03 13.70
CA PRO A 48 -6.33 7.71 13.08
C PRO A 48 -7.56 6.83 12.82
N GLY A 49 -7.44 5.51 12.95
CA GLY A 49 -8.53 4.55 12.78
C GLY A 49 -9.11 4.09 14.12
N LYS A 50 -10.14 3.24 14.09
CA LYS A 50 -10.76 2.66 15.30
C LYS A 50 -9.79 1.78 16.09
N THR A 51 -8.95 0.98 15.40
CA THR A 51 -7.92 0.13 15.99
C THR A 51 -6.76 -0.07 15.04
N GLN A 52 -5.55 -0.19 15.57
CA GLN A 52 -4.35 -0.55 14.81
C GLN A 52 -4.10 -2.07 14.79
N TYR A 53 -4.97 -2.84 15.41
CA TYR A 53 -4.84 -4.28 15.54
C TYR A 53 -5.87 -5.02 14.69
N VAL A 54 -5.51 -6.24 14.26
CA VAL A 54 -6.44 -7.17 13.63
C VAL A 54 -7.52 -7.58 14.63
N THR A 55 -8.71 -7.87 14.12
CA THR A 55 -9.81 -8.45 14.88
C THR A 55 -9.78 -9.98 14.76
N GLU A 56 -10.57 -10.70 15.57
CA GLU A 56 -10.62 -12.17 15.55
C GLU A 56 -11.04 -12.75 14.18
N ASP A 57 -11.70 -11.94 13.37
CA ASP A 57 -12.20 -12.30 12.04
C ASP A 57 -11.24 -11.95 10.88
N ASP A 58 -10.08 -11.36 11.13
CA ASP A 58 -9.12 -11.01 10.08
C ASP A 58 -8.22 -12.21 9.75
N ASP A 59 -8.18 -12.62 8.48
CA ASP A 59 -7.28 -13.66 7.94
C ASP A 59 -5.82 -13.16 7.83
N ALA A 60 -5.32 -12.49 8.87
CA ALA A 60 -3.98 -11.94 8.86
C ALA A 60 -2.93 -13.06 8.96
N ILE A 61 -1.91 -12.99 8.09
CA ILE A 61 -0.81 -13.95 8.12
C ILE A 61 -0.03 -13.78 9.44
N GLN A 62 -0.03 -14.83 10.24
CA GLN A 62 0.67 -14.88 11.51
C GLN A 62 2.09 -15.41 11.30
N VAL A 63 3.06 -14.51 11.34
CA VAL A 63 4.48 -14.86 11.41
C VAL A 63 4.93 -14.76 12.87
N PRO A 64 5.64 -15.78 13.40
CA PRO A 64 6.24 -15.68 14.72
C PRO A 64 7.11 -14.42 14.81
N SER A 65 6.71 -13.48 15.64
CA SER A 65 7.41 -12.21 15.78
C SER A 65 7.57 -11.82 17.25
N GLU A 66 8.71 -11.23 17.58
CA GLU A 66 8.99 -10.77 18.93
C GLU A 66 8.59 -9.31 19.09
N ARG A 67 7.62 -9.01 19.98
CA ARG A 67 7.23 -7.63 20.31
C ARG A 67 8.34 -6.95 21.12
N LEU A 68 9.03 -6.01 20.51
CA LEU A 68 10.27 -5.45 21.03
C LEU A 68 10.27 -3.91 21.08
N LEU A 69 10.13 -3.24 19.93
CA LEU A 69 10.35 -1.81 19.81
C LEU A 69 9.13 -0.98 20.24
N ASP A 70 9.31 -0.11 21.21
CA ASP A 70 8.37 0.95 21.58
C ASP A 70 8.79 2.25 20.88
N SER A 71 7.95 2.75 19.96
CA SER A 71 8.28 3.91 19.10
C SER A 71 8.56 5.21 19.85
N VAL A 72 8.06 5.34 21.09
CA VAL A 72 8.13 6.59 21.90
C VAL A 72 9.02 6.50 23.13
N ASN A 73 9.61 5.33 23.43
CA ASN A 73 10.42 5.13 24.64
C ASN A 73 11.91 5.01 24.32
N PRO A 74 12.75 6.07 24.52
CA PRO A 74 14.18 6.02 24.19
C PRO A 74 14.96 4.95 24.97
N ILE A 75 14.56 4.62 26.21
CA ILE A 75 15.20 3.55 26.99
C ILE A 75 14.96 2.20 26.29
N ASN A 76 13.74 1.98 25.80
CA ASN A 76 13.42 0.77 25.05
C ASN A 76 14.22 0.69 23.72
N TRP A 77 14.54 1.80 23.07
CA TRP A 77 15.34 1.80 21.83
C TRP A 77 16.73 1.20 22.09
N VAL A 78 17.36 1.56 23.22
CA VAL A 78 18.66 1.00 23.63
C VAL A 78 18.58 -0.51 23.88
N LEU A 79 17.53 -0.95 24.58
CA LEU A 79 17.30 -2.38 24.84
C LEU A 79 17.02 -3.15 23.54
N SER A 80 16.23 -2.59 22.65
CA SER A 80 15.89 -3.17 21.35
C SER A 80 17.14 -3.32 20.48
N ALA A 81 17.96 -2.27 20.37
CA ALA A 81 19.21 -2.33 19.63
C ALA A 81 20.17 -3.39 20.20
N LYS A 82 20.33 -3.45 21.53
CA LYS A 82 21.15 -4.48 22.19
C LYS A 82 20.65 -5.90 21.89
N LYS A 83 19.33 -6.11 21.90
CA LYS A 83 18.73 -7.41 21.66
C LYS A 83 18.92 -7.89 20.21
N ILE A 84 18.67 -7.00 19.22
CA ILE A 84 18.89 -7.30 17.82
C ILE A 84 20.40 -7.58 17.58
N ARG A 85 21.31 -6.77 18.13
CA ARG A 85 22.74 -7.01 18.05
C ARG A 85 23.18 -8.34 18.66
N LYS A 86 22.55 -8.78 19.76
CA LYS A 86 22.83 -10.08 20.40
C LYS A 86 22.40 -11.24 19.52
N TRP A 87 21.33 -11.09 18.72
CA TRP A 87 20.88 -12.10 17.76
C TRP A 87 21.88 -12.22 16.59
N ASP A 88 22.69 -11.19 16.36
CA ASP A 88 23.83 -11.15 15.42
C ASP A 88 23.40 -11.37 13.97
N PRO A 89 22.58 -10.49 13.39
CA PRO A 89 22.14 -10.58 12.00
C PRO A 89 23.25 -10.20 11.02
N ASP A 90 23.28 -10.87 9.85
CA ASP A 90 24.04 -10.44 8.69
C ASP A 90 23.38 -9.23 8.02
N ILE A 91 22.02 -9.23 8.00
CA ILE A 91 21.20 -8.17 7.43
C ILE A 91 20.12 -7.79 8.44
N LEU A 92 19.94 -6.48 8.67
CA LEU A 92 18.76 -5.91 9.31
C LEU A 92 17.91 -5.20 8.26
N ILE A 93 16.69 -5.68 8.04
CA ILE A 93 15.69 -5.05 7.19
C ILE A 93 14.77 -4.21 8.07
N VAL A 94 14.60 -2.93 7.76
CA VAL A 94 13.63 -2.06 8.42
C VAL A 94 12.63 -1.53 7.39
N ARG A 95 11.36 -1.38 7.78
CA ARG A 95 10.38 -0.72 6.91
C ARG A 95 10.12 0.69 7.37
N TYR A 96 10.16 1.63 6.43
CA TYR A 96 10.02 3.06 6.69
C TYR A 96 8.88 3.65 5.87
N TRP A 97 7.84 4.20 6.53
CA TRP A 97 6.66 4.78 5.87
C TRP A 97 6.22 6.12 6.46
N THR A 98 6.82 6.56 7.57
CA THR A 98 6.49 7.84 8.21
C THR A 98 7.65 8.36 9.03
N SER A 99 7.87 9.69 8.99
CA SER A 99 8.89 10.39 9.77
C SER A 99 8.73 10.25 11.28
N TYR A 100 7.50 9.99 11.75
CA TYR A 100 7.21 9.71 13.15
C TYR A 100 8.05 8.54 13.73
N LEU A 101 8.30 7.51 12.94
CA LEU A 101 9.09 6.35 13.36
C LEU A 101 10.61 6.56 13.21
N ALA A 102 11.03 7.62 12.55
CA ALA A 102 12.43 7.87 12.26
C ALA A 102 13.34 7.93 13.50
N PRO A 103 12.96 8.56 14.65
CA PRO A 103 13.81 8.58 15.83
C PRO A 103 14.10 7.19 16.38
N SER A 104 13.08 6.34 16.53
CA SER A 104 13.22 4.99 17.09
C SER A 104 13.95 4.04 16.15
N LEU A 105 13.53 3.98 14.89
CA LEU A 105 14.18 3.13 13.87
C LEU A 105 15.61 3.59 13.59
N GLY A 106 15.83 4.89 13.42
CA GLY A 106 17.16 5.45 13.18
C GLY A 106 18.12 5.20 14.33
N PHE A 107 17.65 5.27 15.60
CA PHE A 107 18.45 4.89 16.75
C PHE A 107 18.88 3.43 16.67
N VAL A 108 17.96 2.50 16.43
CA VAL A 108 18.28 1.08 16.32
C VAL A 108 19.28 0.83 15.18
N CYS A 109 19.02 1.37 13.98
CA CYS A 109 19.88 1.21 12.81
C CYS A 109 21.33 1.66 13.07
N LYS A 110 21.51 2.84 13.67
CA LYS A 110 22.84 3.40 13.99
C LYS A 110 23.62 2.59 15.01
N HIS A 111 22.94 1.74 15.79
CA HIS A 111 23.57 0.94 16.84
C HIS A 111 23.80 -0.52 16.44
N MET A 112 23.67 -0.87 15.15
CA MET A 112 24.03 -2.23 14.68
C MET A 112 25.54 -2.42 14.66
N LYS A 113 26.00 -3.69 14.62
CA LYS A 113 27.43 -4.02 14.51
C LYS A 113 28.00 -3.63 13.15
N LYS A 114 29.29 -3.32 13.11
CA LYS A 114 30.05 -3.30 11.87
C LYS A 114 29.95 -4.68 11.23
N GLY A 115 29.45 -4.96 10.16
CA GLY A 115 29.25 -6.30 9.58
C GLY A 115 27.77 -6.63 9.34
N CYS A 116 26.84 -6.09 10.13
CA CYS A 116 25.43 -6.16 9.81
C CYS A 116 25.07 -5.11 8.75
N ARG A 117 24.55 -5.49 7.58
CA ARG A 117 24.02 -4.56 6.59
C ARG A 117 22.63 -4.12 7.01
N VAL A 118 22.39 -2.80 7.06
CA VAL A 118 21.10 -2.22 7.41
C VAL A 118 20.41 -1.71 6.15
N LEU A 119 19.32 -2.32 5.75
CA LEU A 119 18.54 -1.91 4.59
C LEU A 119 17.16 -1.42 4.99
N ALA A 120 16.71 -0.37 4.34
CA ALA A 120 15.36 0.14 4.51
C ALA A 120 14.50 -0.18 3.28
N ILE A 121 13.30 -0.77 3.48
CA ILE A 121 12.25 -0.75 2.48
C ILE A 121 11.45 0.53 2.74
N THR A 122 11.46 1.46 1.78
CA THR A 122 10.85 2.79 1.93
C THR A 122 9.57 2.91 1.12
N ASP A 123 8.45 3.11 1.82
CA ASP A 123 7.16 3.39 1.20
C ASP A 123 7.00 4.88 0.87
N ASN A 124 7.43 5.74 1.80
CA ASN A 124 7.42 7.19 1.67
C ASN A 124 8.61 7.78 2.42
N VAL A 125 9.36 8.65 1.78
CA VAL A 125 10.44 9.42 2.43
C VAL A 125 10.06 10.88 2.63
N ILE A 126 9.11 11.37 1.83
CA ILE A 126 8.46 12.67 1.98
C ILE A 126 7.00 12.42 2.33
N PRO A 127 6.52 12.78 3.54
CA PRO A 127 5.12 12.59 3.92
C PRO A 127 4.15 13.37 3.01
N HIS A 128 2.94 12.85 2.81
CA HIS A 128 1.87 13.54 2.09
C HIS A 128 1.42 14.83 2.80
N GLU A 129 1.40 14.78 4.12
CA GLU A 129 1.13 15.93 5.00
C GLU A 129 2.47 16.34 5.62
N LYS A 130 3.06 17.43 5.11
CA LYS A 130 4.41 17.87 5.47
C LYS A 130 4.42 18.64 6.79
N HIS A 131 5.33 18.24 7.69
CA HIS A 131 5.68 19.01 8.88
C HIS A 131 7.14 19.48 8.78
N PHE A 132 7.47 20.56 9.45
CA PHE A 132 8.82 21.18 9.37
C PHE A 132 9.97 20.26 9.83
N PHE A 133 9.66 19.26 10.66
CA PHE A 133 10.65 18.32 11.21
C PHE A 133 10.82 17.04 10.36
N ASP A 134 9.96 16.78 9.39
CA ASP A 134 9.96 15.51 8.64
C ASP A 134 11.28 15.23 7.94
N SER A 135 11.81 16.21 7.22
CA SER A 135 13.09 16.07 6.51
C SER A 135 14.27 15.83 7.46
N LEU A 136 14.26 16.47 8.65
CA LEU A 136 15.30 16.27 9.66
C LEU A 136 15.26 14.84 10.22
N PHE A 137 14.08 14.36 10.56
CA PHE A 137 13.87 13.03 11.10
C PHE A 137 14.19 11.94 10.07
N THR A 138 13.75 12.12 8.83
CA THR A 138 14.05 11.18 7.74
C THR A 138 15.56 11.11 7.49
N ARG A 139 16.27 12.24 7.43
CA ARG A 139 17.74 12.25 7.31
C ARG A 139 18.44 11.60 8.50
N TYR A 140 17.92 11.80 9.72
CA TYR A 140 18.45 11.11 10.90
C TYR A 140 18.34 9.60 10.75
N PHE A 141 17.20 9.09 10.28
CA PHE A 141 16.99 7.68 10.01
C PHE A 141 17.93 7.17 8.92
N LEU A 142 17.98 7.84 7.76
CA LEU A 142 18.82 7.46 6.62
C LEU A 142 20.30 7.39 7.01
N GLY A 143 20.77 8.24 7.91
CA GLY A 143 22.14 8.18 8.42
C GLY A 143 22.51 6.92 9.24
N GLY A 144 21.57 6.01 9.45
CA GLY A 144 21.78 4.69 10.06
C GLY A 144 21.58 3.51 9.10
N VAL A 145 21.35 3.78 7.81
CA VAL A 145 20.97 2.80 6.79
C VAL A 145 22.08 2.74 5.74
N ASP A 146 22.45 1.54 5.30
CA ASP A 146 23.49 1.32 4.28
C ASP A 146 22.90 1.41 2.86
N GLY A 147 21.60 1.16 2.68
CA GLY A 147 20.90 1.26 1.40
C GLY A 147 19.39 1.18 1.53
N CYS A 148 18.69 1.70 0.52
CA CYS A 148 17.23 1.69 0.46
C CYS A 148 16.71 0.86 -0.71
N VAL A 149 15.62 0.16 -0.48
CA VAL A 149 14.78 -0.43 -1.53
C VAL A 149 13.48 0.35 -1.60
N THR A 150 13.20 0.96 -2.75
CA THR A 150 11.96 1.67 -3.02
C THR A 150 11.02 0.77 -3.82
N LEU A 151 9.72 0.98 -3.68
CA LEU A 151 8.71 0.19 -4.40
C LEU A 151 8.21 0.87 -5.68
N CYS A 152 8.69 2.09 -5.97
CA CYS A 152 8.48 2.83 -7.21
C CYS A 152 9.58 3.89 -7.44
N GLU A 153 9.80 4.28 -8.71
CA GLU A 153 10.82 5.29 -9.09
C GLU A 153 10.59 6.65 -8.42
N ARG A 154 9.35 7.02 -8.14
CA ARG A 154 9.03 8.31 -7.48
C ARG A 154 9.68 8.40 -6.11
N VAL A 155 9.60 7.35 -5.30
CA VAL A 155 10.24 7.32 -3.96
C VAL A 155 11.76 7.37 -4.09
N GLY A 156 12.34 6.76 -5.15
CA GLY A 156 13.78 6.87 -5.46
C GLY A 156 14.17 8.31 -5.73
N LYS A 157 13.41 9.05 -6.54
CA LYS A 157 13.63 10.48 -6.79
C LYS A 157 13.50 11.34 -5.54
N ASP A 158 12.50 11.03 -4.70
CA ASP A 158 12.34 11.73 -3.42
C ASP A 158 13.54 11.47 -2.47
N LEU A 159 14.15 10.26 -2.51
CA LEU A 159 15.41 9.97 -1.81
C LEU A 159 16.56 10.79 -2.35
N ASP A 160 16.72 10.88 -3.65
CA ASP A 160 17.77 11.69 -4.30
C ASP A 160 17.67 13.16 -3.93
N GLU A 161 16.46 13.70 -3.77
CA GLU A 161 16.23 15.07 -3.31
C GLU A 161 16.63 15.27 -1.84
N LEU A 162 16.42 14.25 -1.00
CA LEU A 162 16.74 14.29 0.43
C LEU A 162 18.21 14.02 0.71
N ASP A 163 18.78 12.99 0.09
CA ASP A 163 20.17 12.56 0.26
C ASP A 163 20.68 11.83 -1.00
N ARG A 164 21.31 12.59 -1.91
CA ARG A 164 21.87 12.07 -3.17
C ARG A 164 22.93 10.98 -3.03
N LYS A 165 23.45 10.78 -1.82
CA LYS A 165 24.49 9.77 -1.55
C LYS A 165 23.90 8.46 -1.04
N MET A 166 22.59 8.41 -0.73
CA MET A 166 21.97 7.21 -0.24
C MET A 166 21.85 6.19 -1.37
N PRO A 167 22.57 5.04 -1.31
CA PRO A 167 22.41 4.00 -2.30
C PRO A 167 20.96 3.48 -2.26
N HIS A 168 20.33 3.36 -3.43
CA HIS A 168 19.00 2.78 -3.50
C HIS A 168 18.77 2.04 -4.81
N THR A 169 17.81 1.12 -4.77
CA THR A 169 17.26 0.42 -5.94
C THR A 169 15.75 0.40 -5.88
N THR A 170 15.11 0.31 -7.03
CA THR A 170 13.65 0.16 -7.10
C THR A 170 13.31 -1.29 -7.43
N LEU A 171 12.62 -1.97 -6.51
CA LEU A 171 12.06 -3.29 -6.70
C LEU A 171 10.54 -3.18 -6.69
N GLU A 172 9.90 -3.66 -7.74
CA GLU A 172 8.46 -3.57 -7.84
C GLU A 172 7.75 -4.42 -6.79
N HIS A 173 6.65 -3.87 -6.25
CA HIS A 173 5.85 -4.57 -5.25
C HIS A 173 5.32 -5.91 -5.79
N PRO A 174 5.59 -7.05 -5.12
CA PRO A 174 5.09 -8.36 -5.56
C PRO A 174 3.56 -8.42 -5.52
N VAL A 175 2.99 -9.34 -6.28
CA VAL A 175 1.53 -9.54 -6.30
C VAL A 175 1.10 -10.29 -5.04
N TYR A 176 0.03 -9.83 -4.40
CA TYR A 176 -0.60 -10.55 -3.29
C TYR A 176 -1.42 -11.74 -3.81
N THR A 177 -1.37 -12.86 -3.09
CA THR A 177 -2.10 -14.09 -3.45
C THR A 177 -3.11 -14.53 -2.39
N HIS A 178 -3.17 -13.86 -1.23
CA HIS A 178 -3.97 -14.29 -0.08
C HIS A 178 -5.45 -13.92 -0.16
N PHE A 179 -5.83 -13.00 -1.04
CA PHE A 179 -7.23 -12.58 -1.15
C PHE A 179 -8.14 -13.63 -1.80
N GLY A 180 -7.59 -14.79 -2.19
CA GLY A 180 -8.31 -15.85 -2.86
C GLY A 180 -8.52 -15.60 -4.35
N ALA A 181 -9.18 -16.53 -5.03
CA ALA A 181 -9.49 -16.42 -6.45
C ALA A 181 -10.68 -15.46 -6.67
N ARG A 182 -10.70 -14.84 -7.85
CA ARG A 182 -11.84 -14.07 -8.34
C ARG A 182 -13.06 -14.99 -8.43
N MET A 183 -14.20 -14.55 -7.94
CA MET A 183 -15.49 -15.23 -8.09
C MET A 183 -16.27 -14.71 -9.30
N PRO A 184 -17.33 -15.41 -9.75
CA PRO A 184 -18.24 -14.89 -10.78
C PRO A 184 -18.80 -13.52 -10.36
N LYS A 185 -18.90 -12.59 -11.33
CA LYS A 185 -19.35 -11.20 -11.05
C LYS A 185 -20.77 -11.18 -10.47
N GLU A 186 -21.69 -11.97 -11.05
CA GLU A 186 -23.08 -12.05 -10.60
C GLU A 186 -23.19 -12.55 -9.15
N GLU A 187 -22.39 -13.57 -8.77
CA GLU A 187 -22.33 -14.05 -7.38
C GLU A 187 -21.83 -12.96 -6.42
N ALA A 188 -20.83 -12.18 -6.84
CA ALA A 188 -20.31 -11.07 -6.05
C ALA A 188 -21.34 -9.92 -5.93
N GLU A 189 -22.08 -9.64 -7.01
CA GLU A 189 -23.18 -8.67 -7.01
C GLU A 189 -24.29 -9.09 -6.06
N ASP A 190 -24.69 -10.39 -6.06
CA ASP A 190 -25.69 -10.93 -5.13
C ASP A 190 -25.26 -10.77 -3.68
N ILE A 191 -24.01 -11.13 -3.35
CA ILE A 191 -23.47 -10.98 -1.99
C ILE A 191 -23.48 -9.52 -1.53
N LEU A 192 -23.22 -8.58 -2.43
CA LEU A 192 -23.20 -7.15 -2.15
C LEU A 192 -24.57 -6.47 -2.26
N GLY A 193 -25.63 -7.22 -2.64
CA GLY A 193 -26.97 -6.67 -2.85
C GLY A 193 -27.05 -5.69 -4.03
N LEU A 194 -26.22 -5.89 -5.05
CA LEU A 194 -26.17 -5.06 -6.25
C LEU A 194 -27.07 -5.65 -7.35
N PRO A 195 -27.74 -4.83 -8.15
CA PRO A 195 -28.45 -5.32 -9.33
C PRO A 195 -27.46 -5.85 -10.39
N HIS A 196 -27.83 -6.89 -11.16
CA HIS A 196 -27.00 -7.45 -12.21
C HIS A 196 -26.89 -6.55 -13.45
N GLY A 197 -25.86 -6.79 -14.26
CA GLY A 197 -25.71 -6.22 -15.61
C GLY A 197 -25.24 -4.76 -15.67
N GLY A 198 -24.83 -4.16 -14.55
CA GLY A 198 -24.30 -2.79 -14.54
C GLY A 198 -22.80 -2.71 -14.79
N ARG A 199 -22.35 -1.50 -15.12
CA ARG A 199 -20.94 -1.11 -15.20
C ARG A 199 -20.48 -0.67 -13.83
N ASN A 200 -19.81 -1.56 -13.09
CA ASN A 200 -19.46 -1.35 -11.68
C ASN A 200 -18.10 -0.67 -11.54
N ILE A 201 -18.12 0.52 -10.97
CA ILE A 201 -16.94 1.33 -10.63
C ILE A 201 -16.65 1.14 -9.14
N LEU A 202 -15.42 0.76 -8.79
CA LEU A 202 -15.00 0.52 -7.41
C LEU A 202 -14.05 1.62 -6.93
N PHE A 203 -14.40 2.26 -5.80
CA PHE A 203 -13.46 2.99 -4.95
C PHE A 203 -13.17 2.13 -3.73
N PHE A 204 -11.90 1.77 -3.49
CA PHE A 204 -11.54 0.83 -2.43
C PHE A 204 -10.44 1.36 -1.50
N GLY A 205 -10.56 0.97 -0.22
CA GLY A 205 -9.58 1.18 0.84
C GLY A 205 -9.86 2.39 1.71
N LEU A 206 -9.01 2.63 2.73
CA LEU A 206 -9.18 3.68 3.73
C LEU A 206 -9.54 5.02 3.07
N ILE A 207 -10.69 5.60 3.45
CA ILE A 207 -11.21 6.84 2.85
C ILE A 207 -10.50 8.03 3.49
N ARG A 208 -9.61 8.67 2.73
CA ARG A 208 -8.87 9.89 3.12
C ARG A 208 -9.07 10.99 2.09
N GLU A 209 -8.90 12.23 2.52
CA GLU A 209 -9.13 13.39 1.67
C GLU A 209 -8.28 13.41 0.40
N TYR A 210 -6.98 13.07 0.53
CA TYR A 210 -6.08 13.02 -0.61
C TYR A 210 -6.47 11.97 -1.68
N LYS A 211 -7.29 10.98 -1.32
CA LYS A 211 -7.78 9.94 -2.25
C LYS A 211 -8.90 10.39 -3.17
N GLY A 212 -9.46 11.59 -2.96
CA GLY A 212 -10.36 12.24 -3.91
C GLY A 212 -11.72 11.56 -4.09
N LEU A 213 -12.27 10.90 -3.06
CA LEU A 213 -13.62 10.32 -3.16
C LEU A 213 -14.69 11.33 -3.55
N ASP A 214 -14.57 12.57 -3.09
CA ASP A 214 -15.45 13.67 -3.48
C ASP A 214 -15.35 14.02 -4.98
N ILE A 215 -14.17 13.86 -5.58
CA ILE A 215 -13.98 14.02 -7.03
C ILE A 215 -14.73 12.91 -7.75
N LEU A 216 -14.60 11.65 -7.28
CA LEU A 216 -15.29 10.53 -7.90
C LEU A 216 -16.80 10.62 -7.80
N ILE A 217 -17.36 11.06 -6.65
CA ILE A 217 -18.81 11.26 -6.50
C ILE A 217 -19.31 12.31 -7.50
N LYS A 218 -18.56 13.41 -7.67
CA LYS A 218 -18.92 14.45 -8.66
C LYS A 218 -18.79 13.93 -10.10
N ALA A 219 -17.71 13.21 -10.42
CA ALA A 219 -17.52 12.57 -11.73
C ALA A 219 -18.65 11.60 -12.04
N PHE A 220 -19.03 10.78 -11.05
CA PHE A 220 -20.09 9.79 -11.18
C PHE A 220 -21.46 10.42 -11.48
N SER A 221 -21.73 11.63 -10.96
CA SER A 221 -22.97 12.35 -11.26
C SER A 221 -23.12 12.79 -12.73
N LEU A 222 -22.03 12.74 -13.50
CA LEU A 222 -22.00 13.05 -14.94
C LEU A 222 -22.20 11.80 -15.83
N LEU A 223 -22.22 10.60 -15.22
CA LEU A 223 -22.31 9.32 -15.94
C LEU A 223 -23.76 8.85 -16.08
N GLY A 224 -24.03 8.08 -17.14
CA GLY A 224 -25.33 7.50 -17.45
C GLY A 224 -25.85 6.50 -16.42
N ASP A 225 -27.08 6.01 -16.64
CA ASP A 225 -27.77 5.16 -15.66
C ASP A 225 -27.25 3.71 -15.62
N GLU A 226 -26.47 3.29 -16.62
CA GLU A 226 -25.82 1.98 -16.67
C GLU A 226 -24.65 1.82 -15.69
N TYR A 227 -24.13 2.93 -15.14
CA TYR A 227 -23.02 2.93 -14.22
C TYR A 227 -23.48 2.81 -12.75
N ARG A 228 -22.70 2.09 -11.95
CA ARG A 228 -22.84 1.99 -10.49
C ARG A 228 -21.53 2.30 -9.81
N LEU A 229 -21.59 2.98 -8.67
CA LEU A 229 -20.44 3.28 -7.85
C LEU A 229 -20.49 2.47 -6.54
N ILE A 230 -19.46 1.67 -6.32
CA ILE A 230 -19.23 0.93 -5.09
C ILE A 230 -18.14 1.67 -4.31
N ILE A 231 -18.45 2.16 -3.12
CA ILE A 231 -17.52 2.78 -2.20
C ILE A 231 -17.28 1.81 -1.06
N ALA A 232 -16.07 1.27 -0.95
CA ALA A 232 -15.74 0.26 0.06
C ALA A 232 -14.49 0.64 0.85
N GLY A 233 -14.65 0.83 2.16
CA GLY A 233 -13.55 1.10 3.08
C GLY A 233 -13.87 2.02 4.24
N GLU A 234 -13.10 1.90 5.32
CA GLU A 234 -13.26 2.69 6.53
C GLU A 234 -12.89 4.16 6.31
N PRO A 235 -13.74 5.13 6.71
CA PRO A 235 -13.41 6.54 6.65
C PRO A 235 -12.40 6.92 7.75
N TYR A 236 -11.40 7.69 7.36
CA TYR A 236 -10.51 8.35 8.29
C TYR A 236 -11.21 9.59 8.86
N GLY A 237 -11.82 9.44 10.01
CA GLY A 237 -12.70 10.46 10.61
C GLY A 237 -14.16 10.33 10.15
N SER A 238 -14.82 11.45 9.87
CA SER A 238 -16.25 11.47 9.54
C SER A 238 -16.51 11.25 8.05
N PHE A 239 -17.49 10.40 7.73
CA PHE A 239 -18.00 10.21 6.38
C PHE A 239 -19.03 11.29 5.96
N ALA A 240 -19.48 12.12 6.89
CA ALA A 240 -20.60 13.04 6.69
C ALA A 240 -20.48 13.95 5.45
N LYS A 241 -19.27 14.47 5.17
CA LYS A 241 -19.05 15.32 3.98
C LYS A 241 -19.28 14.57 2.65
N TYR A 242 -18.98 13.28 2.60
CA TYR A 242 -19.22 12.46 1.41
C TYR A 242 -20.70 12.07 1.31
N GLN A 243 -21.34 11.77 2.44
CA GLN A 243 -22.77 11.51 2.49
C GLN A 243 -23.57 12.72 1.98
N GLU A 244 -23.22 13.92 2.40
CA GLU A 244 -23.86 15.15 1.91
C GLU A 244 -23.73 15.31 0.38
N LEU A 245 -22.57 14.98 -0.19
CA LEU A 245 -22.38 14.98 -1.65
C LEU A 245 -23.24 13.91 -2.33
N ILE A 246 -23.33 12.72 -1.76
CA ILE A 246 -24.16 11.62 -2.28
C ILE A 246 -25.64 12.01 -2.24
N ASP A 247 -26.12 12.58 -1.15
CA ASP A 247 -27.52 12.97 -0.98
C ASP A 247 -27.95 14.07 -1.98
N ARG A 248 -27.02 14.90 -2.41
CA ARG A 248 -27.25 15.98 -3.37
C ARG A 248 -27.18 15.56 -4.84
N THR A 249 -26.58 14.40 -5.14
CA THR A 249 -26.48 13.94 -6.53
C THR A 249 -27.76 13.24 -7.01
N PRO A 250 -28.21 13.47 -8.26
CA PRO A 250 -29.32 12.71 -8.84
C PRO A 250 -29.01 11.21 -8.98
N ALA A 251 -27.72 10.83 -8.94
CA ALA A 251 -27.25 9.46 -9.09
C ALA A 251 -27.19 8.66 -7.77
N LYS A 252 -27.72 9.19 -6.65
CA LYS A 252 -27.56 8.63 -5.30
C LYS A 252 -28.00 7.17 -5.20
N GLU A 253 -29.08 6.78 -5.89
CA GLU A 253 -29.62 5.40 -5.85
C GLU A 253 -28.69 4.38 -6.53
N ARG A 254 -27.69 4.84 -7.27
CA ARG A 254 -26.68 4.02 -7.96
C ARG A 254 -25.33 4.01 -7.22
N ILE A 255 -25.26 4.63 -6.01
CA ILE A 255 -24.07 4.68 -5.16
C ILE A 255 -24.29 3.78 -3.96
N HIS A 256 -23.46 2.74 -3.84
CA HIS A 256 -23.51 1.73 -2.79
C HIS A 256 -22.33 1.89 -1.86
N CYS A 257 -22.59 2.18 -0.57
CA CYS A 257 -21.56 2.50 0.42
C CYS A 257 -21.38 1.38 1.44
N PHE A 258 -20.13 0.92 1.58
CA PHE A 258 -19.66 -0.04 2.59
C PHE A 258 -18.55 0.65 3.39
N THR A 259 -18.95 1.46 4.39
CA THR A 259 -18.07 2.41 5.09
C THR A 259 -17.49 1.85 6.38
N GLU A 260 -17.19 0.58 6.38
CA GLU A 260 -16.52 -0.13 7.48
C GLU A 260 -15.17 -0.68 7.02
N TYR A 261 -14.38 -1.17 7.95
CA TYR A 261 -13.16 -1.88 7.62
C TYR A 261 -13.49 -3.15 6.83
N ILE A 262 -12.93 -3.27 5.63
CA ILE A 262 -13.13 -4.45 4.79
C ILE A 262 -12.06 -5.49 5.17
N LYS A 263 -12.51 -6.64 5.68
CA LYS A 263 -11.64 -7.77 6.01
C LYS A 263 -10.98 -8.34 4.75
N ASP A 264 -9.78 -8.89 4.88
CA ASP A 264 -9.04 -9.47 3.75
C ASP A 264 -9.84 -10.57 3.04
N SER A 265 -10.60 -11.40 3.80
CA SER A 265 -11.52 -12.42 3.26
C SER A 265 -12.66 -11.86 2.40
N ASP A 266 -13.04 -10.61 2.65
CA ASP A 266 -14.14 -9.91 1.97
C ASP A 266 -13.70 -9.12 0.73
N VAL A 267 -12.39 -8.84 0.61
CA VAL A 267 -11.84 -8.06 -0.51
C VAL A 267 -12.25 -8.64 -1.86
N LYS A 268 -12.24 -9.97 -1.97
CA LYS A 268 -12.59 -10.69 -3.21
C LYS A 268 -13.97 -10.33 -3.76
N LYS A 269 -14.99 -10.13 -2.91
CA LYS A 269 -16.35 -9.83 -3.38
C LYS A 269 -16.44 -8.46 -4.05
N PHE A 270 -15.72 -7.44 -3.52
CA PHE A 270 -15.72 -6.11 -4.09
C PHE A 270 -14.99 -6.05 -5.44
N PHE A 271 -13.80 -6.65 -5.51
CA PHE A 271 -13.03 -6.67 -6.77
C PHE A 271 -13.63 -7.62 -7.80
N SER A 272 -14.34 -8.68 -7.38
CA SER A 272 -15.04 -9.56 -8.31
C SER A 272 -16.27 -8.92 -8.93
N ALA A 273 -17.00 -8.09 -8.18
CA ALA A 273 -18.12 -7.31 -8.68
C ALA A 273 -17.68 -6.15 -9.58
N ALA A 274 -16.43 -5.65 -9.43
CA ALA A 274 -15.94 -4.48 -10.12
C ALA A 274 -15.53 -4.77 -11.58
N ASP A 275 -15.83 -3.84 -12.48
CA ASP A 275 -15.29 -3.79 -13.84
C ASP A 275 -14.03 -2.92 -13.91
N VAL A 276 -13.94 -1.88 -13.08
CA VAL A 276 -12.82 -0.95 -13.00
C VAL A 276 -12.69 -0.39 -11.57
N SER A 277 -11.46 -0.18 -11.12
CA SER A 277 -11.19 0.54 -9.87
C SER A 277 -10.72 1.96 -10.18
N VAL A 278 -11.30 2.97 -9.50
CA VAL A 278 -11.01 4.37 -9.78
C VAL A 278 -10.38 5.04 -8.55
N LEU A 279 -9.18 5.57 -8.73
CA LEU A 279 -8.42 6.26 -7.69
C LEU A 279 -8.07 7.70 -8.14
N PRO A 280 -8.97 8.67 -7.98
CA PRO A 280 -8.76 10.05 -8.41
C PRO A 280 -7.96 10.84 -7.37
N TYR A 281 -6.78 10.31 -7.02
CA TYR A 281 -5.94 10.85 -5.95
C TYR A 281 -5.48 12.28 -6.26
N ARG A 282 -5.45 13.13 -5.23
CA ARG A 282 -4.84 14.47 -5.29
C ARG A 282 -3.33 14.41 -5.12
N SER A 283 -2.87 13.44 -4.35
CA SER A 283 -1.45 13.16 -4.14
C SER A 283 -1.25 11.68 -3.84
N ALA A 284 -0.16 11.11 -4.31
CA ALA A 284 0.24 9.75 -3.99
C ALA A 284 1.74 9.60 -4.17
N THR A 285 2.39 8.72 -3.42
CA THR A 285 3.69 8.15 -3.79
C THR A 285 3.48 6.87 -4.56
N GLN A 286 2.69 5.98 -4.01
CA GLN A 286 2.24 4.71 -4.62
C GLN A 286 0.87 4.32 -4.04
N SER A 287 0.24 3.28 -4.57
CA SER A 287 -1.00 2.74 -4.03
C SER A 287 -0.94 1.21 -3.91
N GLY A 288 -1.04 0.69 -2.69
CA GLY A 288 -1.18 -0.75 -2.45
C GLY A 288 -2.43 -1.35 -3.11
N ILE A 289 -3.44 -0.53 -3.40
CA ILE A 289 -4.65 -0.95 -4.09
C ILE A 289 -4.35 -1.42 -5.52
N SER A 290 -3.29 -0.90 -6.15
CA SER A 290 -2.90 -1.33 -7.50
C SER A 290 -2.50 -2.81 -7.54
N THR A 291 -1.85 -3.32 -6.50
CA THR A 291 -1.48 -4.74 -6.42
C THR A 291 -2.69 -5.63 -6.17
N VAL A 292 -3.65 -5.16 -5.37
CA VAL A 292 -4.92 -5.87 -5.13
C VAL A 292 -5.76 -5.88 -6.42
N SER A 293 -5.88 -4.73 -7.09
CA SER A 293 -6.61 -4.63 -8.37
C SER A 293 -6.02 -5.55 -9.43
N ASN A 294 -4.69 -5.58 -9.55
CA ASN A 294 -4.00 -6.49 -10.47
C ASN A 294 -4.22 -7.97 -10.10
N HIS A 295 -4.22 -8.33 -8.81
CA HIS A 295 -4.51 -9.71 -8.38
C HIS A 295 -5.86 -10.19 -8.91
N PHE A 296 -6.88 -9.34 -8.87
CA PHE A 296 -8.22 -9.66 -9.37
C PHE A 296 -8.42 -9.35 -10.85
N GLU A 297 -7.38 -8.98 -11.58
CA GLU A 297 -7.45 -8.59 -12.99
C GLU A 297 -8.46 -7.45 -13.26
N VAL A 298 -8.55 -6.49 -12.34
CA VAL A 298 -9.40 -5.31 -12.46
C VAL A 298 -8.56 -4.13 -12.91
N PRO A 299 -8.79 -3.58 -14.12
CA PRO A 299 -8.10 -2.38 -14.59
C PRO A 299 -8.37 -1.17 -13.69
N MET A 300 -7.48 -0.19 -13.74
CA MET A 300 -7.60 1.01 -12.92
C MET A 300 -7.71 2.27 -13.77
N ILE A 301 -8.45 3.26 -13.25
CA ILE A 301 -8.42 4.64 -13.70
C ILE A 301 -7.84 5.48 -12.58
N VAL A 302 -6.73 6.16 -12.85
CA VAL A 302 -5.97 6.89 -11.83
C VAL A 302 -5.63 8.29 -12.33
N THR A 303 -5.38 9.22 -11.42
CA THR A 303 -4.85 10.55 -11.77
C THR A 303 -3.33 10.53 -11.92
N ALA A 304 -2.78 11.49 -12.66
CA ALA A 304 -1.35 11.61 -12.96
C ALA A 304 -0.55 12.14 -11.74
N VAL A 305 -0.61 11.43 -10.59
CA VAL A 305 0.07 11.82 -9.35
C VAL A 305 1.03 10.74 -8.86
N GLY A 306 2.17 11.16 -8.31
CA GLY A 306 3.16 10.27 -7.72
C GLY A 306 3.68 9.19 -8.66
N GLY A 307 3.70 7.93 -8.19
CA GLY A 307 4.11 6.76 -8.97
C GLY A 307 2.99 6.11 -9.79
N LEU A 308 1.77 6.64 -9.78
CA LEU A 308 0.64 6.03 -10.49
C LEU A 308 0.82 6.03 -12.03
N PRO A 309 1.32 7.09 -12.68
CA PRO A 309 1.62 7.04 -14.11
C PRO A 309 2.63 5.96 -14.49
N GLU A 310 3.61 5.70 -13.62
CA GLU A 310 4.61 4.66 -13.81
C GLU A 310 4.02 3.26 -13.64
N THR A 311 3.29 3.05 -12.55
CA THR A 311 2.83 1.72 -12.15
C THR A 311 1.60 1.25 -12.92
N ILE A 312 0.79 2.16 -13.45
CA ILE A 312 -0.45 1.87 -14.19
C ILE A 312 -0.31 2.25 -15.67
N GLY A 313 0.01 3.53 -15.94
CA GLY A 313 0.03 4.06 -17.31
C GLY A 313 1.12 3.44 -18.18
N ARG A 314 2.39 3.48 -17.73
CA ARG A 314 3.53 2.94 -18.50
C ARG A 314 3.39 1.43 -18.77
N LYS A 315 2.73 0.71 -17.88
CA LYS A 315 2.48 -0.74 -18.01
C LYS A 315 1.22 -1.08 -18.80
N GLY A 316 0.40 -0.08 -19.11
CA GLY A 316 -0.87 -0.28 -19.80
C GLY A 316 -1.88 -1.12 -19.03
N THR A 317 -1.79 -1.14 -17.68
CA THR A 317 -2.72 -1.89 -16.82
C THR A 317 -3.97 -1.09 -16.44
N GLY A 318 -4.10 0.12 -16.97
CA GLY A 318 -5.20 1.03 -16.75
C GLY A 318 -5.00 2.37 -17.44
N VAL A 319 -5.88 3.32 -17.13
CA VAL A 319 -5.94 4.66 -17.73
C VAL A 319 -5.42 5.70 -16.74
N VAL A 320 -4.64 6.67 -17.21
CA VAL A 320 -4.15 7.79 -16.41
C VAL A 320 -4.84 9.08 -16.84
N CYS A 321 -5.64 9.65 -15.95
CA CYS A 321 -6.24 10.97 -16.13
C CYS A 321 -5.15 12.05 -15.95
N PRO A 322 -5.07 13.04 -16.85
CA PRO A 322 -4.06 14.09 -16.78
C PRO A 322 -4.21 14.97 -15.52
N ASP A 323 -5.42 15.08 -15.01
CA ASP A 323 -5.75 15.86 -13.82
C ASP A 323 -6.85 15.18 -12.98
N SER A 324 -7.24 15.83 -11.89
CA SER A 324 -8.26 15.35 -10.97
C SER A 324 -9.60 16.13 -11.10
N GLN A 325 -9.89 16.73 -12.26
CA GLN A 325 -11.19 17.36 -12.49
C GLN A 325 -12.26 16.28 -12.64
N PRO A 326 -13.45 16.47 -12.07
CA PRO A 326 -14.54 15.50 -12.19
C PRO A 326 -14.90 15.14 -13.63
N GLU A 327 -14.89 16.11 -14.53
CA GLU A 327 -15.19 15.93 -15.95
C GLU A 327 -14.12 15.05 -16.63
N THR A 328 -12.85 15.25 -16.31
CA THR A 328 -11.73 14.43 -16.84
C THR A 328 -11.85 12.99 -16.37
N VAL A 329 -12.18 12.78 -15.10
CA VAL A 329 -12.37 11.44 -14.53
C VAL A 329 -13.60 10.77 -15.14
N ALA A 330 -14.71 11.46 -15.29
CA ALA A 330 -15.93 10.94 -15.93
C ALA A 330 -15.68 10.52 -17.37
N ASN A 331 -15.01 11.37 -18.17
CA ASN A 331 -14.65 11.07 -19.56
C ASN A 331 -13.73 9.85 -19.67
N ALA A 332 -12.77 9.69 -18.73
CA ALA A 332 -11.89 8.53 -18.70
C ALA A 332 -12.66 7.24 -18.38
N ILE A 333 -13.64 7.30 -17.47
CA ILE A 333 -14.50 6.17 -17.15
C ILE A 333 -15.35 5.79 -18.37
N ASP A 334 -16.02 6.75 -19.01
CA ASP A 334 -16.86 6.49 -20.17
C ASP A 334 -16.05 5.91 -21.34
N SER A 335 -14.89 6.50 -21.64
CA SER A 335 -13.98 6.00 -22.66
C SER A 335 -13.52 4.56 -22.40
N PHE A 336 -13.19 4.22 -21.14
CA PHE A 336 -12.79 2.87 -20.75
C PHE A 336 -13.89 1.83 -21.02
N PHE A 337 -15.16 2.18 -20.81
CA PHE A 337 -16.27 1.27 -21.04
C PHE A 337 -16.78 1.23 -22.49
N THR A 338 -16.55 2.27 -23.26
CA THR A 338 -16.95 2.34 -24.66
C THR A 338 -15.91 1.75 -25.61
N ASP A 339 -14.64 1.74 -25.23
CA ASP A 339 -13.55 1.12 -25.97
C ASP A 339 -13.26 -0.31 -25.44
N ALA A 340 -13.82 -1.31 -26.11
CA ALA A 340 -13.64 -2.71 -25.73
C ALA A 340 -12.17 -3.17 -25.86
N ASN A 341 -11.42 -2.68 -26.84
CA ASN A 341 -10.01 -3.03 -27.02
C ASN A 341 -9.17 -2.51 -25.87
N LEU A 342 -9.39 -1.27 -25.42
CA LEU A 342 -8.69 -0.69 -24.29
C LEU A 342 -8.84 -1.55 -23.02
N ARG A 343 -10.06 -2.03 -22.76
CA ARG A 343 -10.33 -2.86 -21.60
C ARG A 343 -9.63 -4.22 -21.68
N GLU A 344 -9.71 -4.89 -22.84
CA GLU A 344 -9.05 -6.18 -23.07
C GLU A 344 -7.53 -6.07 -22.99
N ASP A 345 -6.94 -5.03 -23.55
CA ASP A 345 -5.51 -4.74 -23.49
C ASP A 345 -5.04 -4.51 -22.04
N CYS A 346 -5.80 -3.75 -21.26
CA CYS A 346 -5.50 -3.56 -19.83
C CYS A 346 -5.47 -4.89 -19.07
N ILE A 347 -6.46 -5.76 -19.28
CA ILE A 347 -6.53 -7.06 -18.61
C ILE A 347 -5.36 -7.97 -19.07
N ALA A 348 -5.05 -8.00 -20.36
CA ALA A 348 -3.93 -8.77 -20.89
C ALA A 348 -2.59 -8.31 -20.30
N ASN A 349 -2.40 -7.00 -20.20
CA ASN A 349 -1.21 -6.43 -19.57
C ASN A 349 -1.14 -6.72 -18.07
N ILE A 350 -2.25 -6.70 -17.34
CA ILE A 350 -2.29 -7.10 -15.92
C ILE A 350 -1.84 -8.56 -15.77
N ARG A 351 -2.35 -9.48 -16.60
CA ARG A 351 -1.95 -10.90 -16.56
C ARG A 351 -0.45 -11.07 -16.79
N LYS A 352 0.11 -10.35 -17.77
CA LYS A 352 1.54 -10.35 -18.06
C LYS A 352 2.36 -9.83 -16.87
N GLU A 353 1.93 -8.73 -16.25
CA GLU A 353 2.59 -8.16 -15.07
C GLU A 353 2.50 -9.09 -13.84
N ASN A 354 1.37 -9.76 -13.63
CA ASN A 354 1.21 -10.71 -12.52
C ASN A 354 2.16 -11.91 -12.65
N GLN A 355 2.39 -12.41 -13.87
CA GLN A 355 3.38 -13.48 -14.11
C GLN A 355 4.81 -13.06 -13.78
N ARG A 356 5.17 -11.79 -14.00
CA ARG A 356 6.53 -11.26 -13.80
C ARG A 356 6.85 -10.98 -12.33
N ARG A 357 5.87 -10.63 -11.50
CA ARG A 357 6.07 -10.13 -10.12
C ARG A 357 5.82 -11.20 -9.06
N SER A 358 6.81 -12.06 -8.82
CA SER A 358 6.75 -13.04 -7.74
C SER A 358 7.49 -12.58 -6.48
N TRP A 359 7.10 -13.10 -5.32
CA TRP A 359 7.83 -12.90 -4.07
C TRP A 359 9.24 -13.46 -4.12
N THR A 360 9.44 -14.60 -4.80
CA THR A 360 10.76 -15.21 -4.98
C THR A 360 11.69 -14.27 -5.74
N THR A 361 11.25 -13.71 -6.88
CA THR A 361 12.03 -12.73 -7.63
C THR A 361 12.38 -11.51 -6.77
N PHE A 362 11.38 -10.94 -6.07
CA PHE A 362 11.62 -9.79 -5.20
C PHE A 362 12.67 -10.08 -4.13
N CYS A 363 12.58 -11.22 -3.44
CA CYS A 363 13.54 -11.59 -2.39
C CYS A 363 14.93 -11.87 -2.95
N THR A 364 15.04 -12.50 -4.12
CA THR A 364 16.32 -12.71 -4.81
C THR A 364 17.00 -11.39 -5.12
N ASP A 365 16.29 -10.47 -5.81
CA ASP A 365 16.80 -9.15 -6.18
C ASP A 365 17.17 -8.32 -4.94
N PHE A 366 16.35 -8.42 -3.87
CA PHE A 366 16.62 -7.75 -2.60
C PHE A 366 17.94 -8.22 -1.99
N ILE A 367 18.17 -9.53 -1.95
CA ILE A 367 19.40 -10.13 -1.40
C ILE A 367 20.62 -9.82 -2.29
N GLU A 368 20.47 -9.81 -3.60
CA GLU A 368 21.52 -9.41 -4.53
C GLU A 368 21.90 -7.95 -4.32
N TYR A 369 20.92 -7.06 -4.20
CA TYR A 369 21.18 -5.67 -3.85
C TYR A 369 21.85 -5.53 -2.49
N ALA A 370 21.40 -6.25 -1.47
CA ALA A 370 22.05 -6.25 -0.16
C ALA A 370 23.52 -6.65 -0.24
N LYS A 371 23.87 -7.63 -1.08
CA LYS A 371 25.26 -8.10 -1.28
C LYS A 371 26.13 -7.09 -2.07
N SER A 372 25.51 -6.32 -2.96
CA SER A 372 26.24 -5.35 -3.80
C SER A 372 26.68 -4.09 -3.05
N LEU A 373 26.10 -3.82 -1.88
CA LEU A 373 26.51 -2.68 -1.06
C LEU A 373 27.87 -2.92 -0.43
N ASP A 374 28.83 -2.04 -0.72
CA ASP A 374 30.14 -2.05 -0.08
C ASP A 374 30.02 -1.75 1.42
N LYS A 375 30.92 -2.34 2.22
CA LYS A 375 31.08 -2.07 3.66
C LYS A 375 32.49 -1.68 4.00
#